data_94b25a10122cbf13c40ac01e8686f9e5
#
_entry.id   94b25a10122cbf13c40ac01e8686f9e5
#
_cell.length_a   1.000
_cell.length_b   1.000
_cell.length_c   1.000
_cell.angle_alpha   90.00
_cell.angle_beta   90.00
_cell.angle_gamma   90.00
#
_symmetry.space_group_name_H-M   'P 1'
#
loop_
_entity.id
_entity.type
_entity.pdbx_description
1 polymer ?
#
loop_
_entity_poly.entity_id
_entity_poly.type
_entity_poly.pdbx_seq_one_letter_code
_entity_poly.pdbx_strand_id
1 'polypeptide(L)'
;MAQNAIGKRLFRSGSGLQQTISPLVQRRCQSTKAVPSFTPSSSPALDQKLARIRTELFVPMYFAEHQKRLVFRERYRERLNQEQVKITIGNEEFLLKPANRQSLPNKREVISAVEDMRSTQDWKNFVPLLIGSLHSKYKFKPDHAEKWVRLAGKSDTLPFILEAAKQTSKTGFSFADRAVAARFAFELHRKAKSAGFEGDAVAASLRYAEQAAQLMEWPEHTNNDVTQDAKRQPFFVALLTELSAARAIDQAESQDVDGKVLSYTQKLLGTWDLAQLDRPTESWYETDKLLQEVALIYSGLRMAQKVKSVAQNKDLVKSIEQRLRQLKTVAARAAETAPESRKEVPTLGLREIQSIL
;
A
#
# COMPACT_ATOMS: atom_id res chain seq x y z
N MET A 1 57.87 51.42 -12.56
CA MET A 1 58.28 51.71 -13.94
C MET A 1 57.20 51.18 -14.83
N ALA A 2 56.39 52.04 -15.27
CA ALA A 2 56.34 52.62 -16.63
C ALA A 2 55.56 51.66 -17.55
N GLN A 3 54.36 52.05 -17.90
CA GLN A 3 53.97 52.86 -19.10
C GLN A 3 53.64 51.90 -20.25
N ASN A 4 52.63 51.98 -21.03
CA ASN A 4 51.73 52.97 -21.65
C ASN A 4 50.97 52.15 -22.70
N ALA A 5 49.83 52.32 -23.00
CA ALA A 5 48.92 53.33 -23.49
C ALA A 5 48.48 53.09 -24.95
N ILE A 6 47.16 53.17 -25.16
CA ILE A 6 46.46 53.84 -26.25
C ILE A 6 46.53 53.27 -27.67
N GLY A 7 45.30 53.06 -28.25
CA GLY A 7 45.12 53.01 -29.71
C GLY A 7 43.67 52.84 -30.14
N LYS A 8 42.94 53.94 -30.19
CA LYS A 8 41.60 54.14 -30.80
C LYS A 8 41.58 53.87 -32.31
N ARG A 9 40.48 53.40 -32.86
CA ARG A 9 39.60 54.07 -33.87
C ARG A 9 38.81 52.98 -34.65
N LEU A 10 37.54 53.07 -34.56
CA LEU A 10 36.57 53.57 -35.52
C LEU A 10 36.77 53.13 -36.98
N PHE A 11 35.82 52.30 -37.50
CA PHE A 11 35.17 52.67 -38.73
C PHE A 11 33.75 52.04 -38.75
N ARG A 12 32.79 52.87 -39.08
CA ARG A 12 31.37 52.71 -39.24
C ARG A 12 31.14 52.46 -40.72
N SER A 13 30.41 51.43 -41.10
CA SER A 13 29.58 51.45 -42.29
C SER A 13 28.39 50.51 -42.10
N GLY A 14 27.23 51.08 -42.27
CA GLY A 14 25.97 50.39 -42.15
C GLY A 14 25.60 49.69 -43.44
N SER A 15 24.75 48.74 -43.31
CA SER A 15 23.67 48.45 -44.25
C SER A 15 22.87 47.21 -43.80
N GLY A 16 21.56 47.32 -43.85
CA GLY A 16 20.70 46.17 -44.04
C GLY A 16 20.10 45.53 -42.76
N LEU A 17 19.08 46.16 -42.26
CA LEU A 17 18.05 45.50 -41.44
C LEU A 17 17.39 44.42 -42.30
N GLN A 18 17.78 43.18 -42.15
CA GLN A 18 16.95 42.03 -42.36
C GLN A 18 16.65 41.42 -41.00
N GLN A 19 15.49 41.76 -40.45
CA GLN A 19 14.91 41.05 -39.36
C GLN A 19 14.55 39.65 -39.86
N THR A 20 15.45 38.70 -39.71
CA THR A 20 15.10 37.29 -39.70
C THR A 20 14.35 37.03 -38.42
N ILE A 21 13.04 36.87 -38.54
CA ILE A 21 12.19 36.34 -37.49
C ILE A 21 12.68 34.89 -37.26
N SER A 22 13.53 34.74 -36.26
CA SER A 22 13.89 33.40 -35.79
C SER A 22 12.61 32.74 -35.29
N PRO A 23 12.26 31.52 -35.76
CA PRO A 23 11.16 30.81 -35.18
C PRO A 23 11.43 30.64 -33.69
N LEU A 24 10.47 31.01 -32.86
CA LEU A 24 10.48 30.80 -31.42
C LEU A 24 10.86 29.32 -31.17
N VAL A 25 12.13 29.11 -30.81
CA VAL A 25 12.58 27.81 -30.31
C VAL A 25 11.79 27.58 -29.04
N GLN A 26 10.75 26.79 -29.19
CA GLN A 26 9.96 26.29 -28.08
C GLN A 26 10.91 25.51 -27.17
N ARG A 27 11.42 26.16 -26.11
CA ARG A 27 12.23 25.48 -25.09
C ARG A 27 11.37 24.35 -24.55
N ARG A 28 11.67 23.14 -25.03
CA ARG A 28 11.14 21.90 -24.44
C ARG A 28 11.59 21.90 -22.96
N CYS A 29 10.70 22.30 -22.08
CA CYS A 29 10.84 21.92 -20.68
C CYS A 29 10.62 20.42 -20.62
N GLN A 30 11.69 19.67 -20.79
CA GLN A 30 11.68 18.22 -20.55
C GLN A 30 11.49 18.01 -19.05
N SER A 31 10.25 17.84 -18.64
CA SER A 31 9.97 17.21 -17.36
C SER A 31 10.47 15.77 -17.45
N THR A 32 11.49 15.43 -16.68
CA THR A 32 12.07 14.08 -16.61
C THR A 32 11.10 13.05 -15.99
N LYS A 33 9.89 13.45 -15.63
CA LYS A 33 8.87 12.60 -14.99
C LYS A 33 7.71 12.42 -15.95
N ALA A 34 7.51 11.18 -16.41
CA ALA A 34 6.32 10.81 -17.18
C ALA A 34 5.06 10.88 -16.30
N VAL A 35 3.94 11.31 -16.89
CA VAL A 35 2.63 11.25 -16.22
C VAL A 35 2.25 9.80 -16.02
N PRO A 36 1.83 9.35 -14.81
CA PRO A 36 1.37 7.98 -14.62
C PRO A 36 0.35 7.56 -15.66
N SER A 37 0.58 6.43 -16.32
CA SER A 37 -0.32 5.86 -17.31
C SER A 37 -1.06 4.66 -16.74
N PHE A 38 -2.25 4.40 -17.25
CA PHE A 38 -3.07 3.27 -16.86
C PHE A 38 -3.16 2.24 -17.99
N THR A 39 -3.20 0.97 -17.60
CA THR A 39 -3.51 -0.14 -18.51
C THR A 39 -5.04 -0.32 -18.58
N PRO A 40 -5.58 -0.82 -19.72
CA PRO A 40 -7.00 -1.13 -19.82
C PRO A 40 -7.46 -2.04 -18.66
N SER A 41 -8.59 -1.69 -18.05
CA SER A 41 -9.17 -2.48 -16.95
C SER A 41 -10.18 -3.51 -17.48
N SER A 42 -10.76 -4.28 -16.56
CA SER A 42 -11.84 -5.21 -16.86
C SER A 42 -13.19 -4.52 -17.11
N SER A 43 -13.30 -3.23 -16.76
CA SER A 43 -14.55 -2.46 -16.81
C SER A 43 -14.38 -1.13 -17.54
N PRO A 44 -15.16 -0.86 -18.59
CA PRO A 44 -15.15 0.45 -19.26
C PRO A 44 -15.46 1.62 -18.33
N ALA A 45 -16.28 1.42 -17.30
CA ALA A 45 -16.59 2.44 -16.30
C ALA A 45 -15.36 2.81 -15.46
N LEU A 46 -14.56 1.83 -15.08
CA LEU A 46 -13.31 2.05 -14.38
C LEU A 46 -12.29 2.75 -15.28
N ASP A 47 -12.19 2.34 -16.56
CA ASP A 47 -11.31 2.99 -17.54
C ASP A 47 -11.67 4.48 -17.72
N GLN A 48 -12.94 4.81 -17.84
CA GLN A 48 -13.41 6.21 -17.93
C GLN A 48 -13.04 7.00 -16.67
N LYS A 49 -13.22 6.41 -15.48
CA LYS A 49 -12.86 7.03 -14.20
C LYS A 49 -11.35 7.26 -14.10
N LEU A 50 -10.54 6.28 -14.44
CA LEU A 50 -9.07 6.38 -14.45
C LEU A 50 -8.58 7.40 -15.49
N ALA A 51 -9.16 7.40 -16.70
CA ALA A 51 -8.82 8.35 -17.74
C ALA A 51 -9.15 9.78 -17.30
N ARG A 52 -10.31 10.00 -16.66
CA ARG A 52 -10.70 11.30 -16.10
C ARG A 52 -9.72 11.75 -15.01
N ILE A 53 -9.39 10.88 -14.05
CA ILE A 53 -8.41 11.17 -12.99
C ILE A 53 -7.06 11.54 -13.61
N ARG A 54 -6.59 10.79 -14.62
CA ARG A 54 -5.34 11.09 -15.30
C ARG A 54 -5.36 12.45 -15.97
N THR A 55 -6.37 12.69 -16.80
CA THR A 55 -6.44 13.89 -17.65
C THR A 55 -6.71 15.16 -16.84
N GLU A 56 -7.64 15.11 -15.89
CA GLU A 56 -8.10 16.28 -15.17
C GLU A 56 -7.31 16.55 -13.88
N LEU A 57 -6.78 15.50 -13.22
CA LEU A 57 -6.06 15.65 -11.95
C LEU A 57 -4.54 15.53 -12.13
N PHE A 58 -4.04 14.47 -12.78
CA PHE A 58 -2.59 14.23 -12.83
C PHE A 58 -1.86 15.10 -13.84
N VAL A 59 -2.34 15.16 -15.09
CA VAL A 59 -1.70 15.93 -16.16
C VAL A 59 -1.47 17.40 -15.78
N PRO A 60 -2.44 18.13 -15.18
CA PRO A 60 -2.24 19.52 -14.77
C PRO A 60 -1.13 19.73 -13.73
N MET A 61 -0.76 18.69 -12.96
CA MET A 61 0.33 18.81 -11.98
C MET A 61 1.70 18.96 -12.63
N TYR A 62 1.84 18.52 -13.88
CA TYR A 62 3.08 18.63 -14.66
C TYR A 62 3.15 19.92 -15.49
N PHE A 63 2.10 20.73 -15.49
CA PHE A 63 2.07 22.00 -16.21
C PHE A 63 3.00 23.03 -15.56
N ALA A 64 3.68 23.83 -16.40
CA ALA A 64 4.33 25.04 -15.94
C ALA A 64 3.29 26.07 -15.46
N GLU A 65 3.70 27.02 -14.63
CA GLU A 65 2.77 27.98 -14.03
C GLU A 65 1.98 28.80 -15.07
N HIS A 66 2.60 29.16 -16.20
CA HIS A 66 1.90 29.87 -17.27
C HIS A 66 0.84 28.97 -17.93
N GLN A 67 1.10 27.67 -18.10
CA GLN A 67 0.15 26.69 -18.64
C GLN A 67 -1.02 26.47 -17.68
N LYS A 68 -0.76 26.37 -16.35
CA LYS A 68 -1.81 26.31 -15.34
C LYS A 68 -2.70 27.54 -15.39
N ARG A 69 -2.10 28.74 -15.59
CA ARG A 69 -2.88 29.96 -15.74
C ARG A 69 -3.79 29.94 -16.97
N LEU A 70 -3.31 29.40 -18.09
CA LEU A 70 -4.10 29.25 -19.31
C LEU A 70 -5.30 28.31 -19.08
N VAL A 71 -5.07 27.18 -18.42
CA VAL A 71 -6.09 26.14 -18.20
C VAL A 71 -7.15 26.55 -17.19
N PHE A 72 -6.75 27.20 -16.08
CA PHE A 72 -7.64 27.42 -14.93
C PHE A 72 -8.21 28.84 -14.79
N ARG A 73 -7.80 29.81 -15.63
CA ARG A 73 -8.34 31.17 -15.56
C ARG A 73 -9.40 31.37 -16.64
N GLU A 74 -10.59 31.80 -16.24
CA GLU A 74 -11.75 32.01 -17.11
C GLU A 74 -11.43 32.88 -18.31
N ARG A 75 -10.67 33.95 -18.13
CA ARG A 75 -10.28 34.89 -19.20
C ARG A 75 -9.56 34.27 -20.41
N TYR A 76 -9.02 33.06 -20.24
CA TYR A 76 -8.31 32.35 -21.33
C TYR A 76 -9.13 31.21 -21.94
N ARG A 77 -10.36 31.01 -21.47
CA ARG A 77 -11.24 29.92 -21.89
C ARG A 77 -11.55 29.95 -23.37
N GLU A 78 -11.96 31.10 -23.88
CA GLU A 78 -12.29 31.29 -25.29
C GLU A 78 -11.06 31.05 -26.17
N ARG A 79 -9.92 31.61 -25.76
CA ARG A 79 -8.65 31.42 -26.46
C ARG A 79 -8.27 29.95 -26.58
N LEU A 80 -8.36 29.17 -25.47
CA LEU A 80 -8.04 27.74 -25.48
C LEU A 80 -9.03 26.90 -26.27
N ASN A 81 -10.29 27.36 -26.41
CA ASN A 81 -11.26 26.68 -27.24
C ASN A 81 -11.02 26.92 -28.75
N GLN A 82 -10.47 28.09 -29.10
CA GLN A 82 -10.16 28.46 -30.49
C GLN A 82 -8.79 27.97 -30.91
N GLU A 83 -7.77 28.13 -30.07
CA GLU A 83 -6.39 27.72 -30.31
C GLU A 83 -6.13 26.32 -29.73
N GLN A 84 -5.79 25.36 -30.59
CA GLN A 84 -5.38 24.03 -30.15
C GLN A 84 -3.96 24.05 -29.59
N VAL A 85 -3.80 24.51 -28.35
CA VAL A 85 -2.49 24.59 -27.68
C VAL A 85 -2.09 23.21 -27.21
N LYS A 86 -1.04 22.62 -27.81
CA LYS A 86 -0.46 21.36 -27.42
C LYS A 86 0.78 21.57 -26.57
N ILE A 87 0.99 20.69 -25.62
CA ILE A 87 2.21 20.63 -24.80
C ILE A 87 2.75 19.21 -24.76
N THR A 88 4.06 19.07 -24.64
CA THR A 88 4.72 17.79 -24.49
C THR A 88 5.17 17.61 -23.04
N ILE A 89 4.79 16.49 -22.40
CA ILE A 89 5.23 16.09 -21.08
C ILE A 89 5.86 14.71 -21.22
N GLY A 90 7.16 14.60 -20.97
CA GLY A 90 7.89 13.38 -21.29
C GLY A 90 7.84 13.07 -22.79
N ASN A 91 7.27 11.92 -23.14
CA ASN A 91 7.11 11.47 -24.53
C ASN A 91 5.67 11.60 -25.05
N GLU A 92 4.76 12.21 -24.29
CA GLU A 92 3.34 12.32 -24.66
C GLU A 92 2.95 13.77 -24.95
N GLU A 93 2.09 13.95 -25.96
CA GLU A 93 1.47 15.24 -26.27
C GLU A 93 0.10 15.36 -25.62
N PHE A 94 -0.14 16.49 -24.96
CA PHE A 94 -1.42 16.82 -24.34
C PHE A 94 -1.99 18.11 -24.92
N LEU A 95 -3.27 18.05 -25.28
CA LEU A 95 -4.03 19.25 -25.67
C LEU A 95 -4.49 19.96 -24.41
N LEU A 96 -4.13 21.24 -24.25
CA LEU A 96 -4.64 22.06 -23.15
C LEU A 96 -6.12 22.35 -23.38
N LYS A 97 -6.93 22.00 -22.38
CA LYS A 97 -8.38 22.28 -22.35
C LYS A 97 -8.71 23.15 -21.15
N PRO A 98 -9.66 24.09 -21.28
CA PRO A 98 -10.14 24.83 -20.12
C PRO A 98 -10.67 23.88 -19.07
N ALA A 99 -10.26 24.06 -17.81
CA ALA A 99 -10.71 23.26 -16.69
C ALA A 99 -11.19 24.15 -15.54
N ASN A 100 -12.26 23.71 -14.87
CA ASN A 100 -12.72 24.33 -13.64
C ASN A 100 -12.12 23.60 -12.44
N ARG A 101 -11.54 24.34 -11.52
CA ARG A 101 -10.97 23.75 -10.28
C ARG A 101 -12.00 23.04 -9.42
N GLN A 102 -13.25 23.46 -9.47
CA GLN A 102 -14.33 22.87 -8.69
C GLN A 102 -14.81 21.52 -9.24
N SER A 103 -14.61 21.26 -10.54
CA SER A 103 -14.99 20.01 -11.20
C SER A 103 -13.88 18.96 -11.25
N LEU A 104 -12.69 19.28 -10.71
CA LEU A 104 -11.58 18.32 -10.68
C LEU A 104 -11.92 17.07 -9.86
N PRO A 105 -11.44 15.90 -10.27
CA PRO A 105 -11.60 14.67 -9.50
C PRO A 105 -11.13 14.87 -8.07
N ASN A 106 -11.99 14.58 -7.13
CA ASN A 106 -11.68 14.73 -5.72
C ASN A 106 -11.11 13.44 -5.13
N LYS A 107 -10.66 13.50 -3.88
CA LYS A 107 -10.07 12.36 -3.17
C LYS A 107 -11.01 11.15 -3.07
N ARG A 108 -12.34 11.38 -2.97
CA ARG A 108 -13.35 10.32 -2.89
C ARG A 108 -13.44 9.55 -4.22
N GLU A 109 -13.31 10.24 -5.34
CA GLU A 109 -13.31 9.60 -6.67
C GLU A 109 -12.09 8.70 -6.85
N VAL A 110 -10.90 9.12 -6.36
CA VAL A 110 -9.69 8.28 -6.38
C VAL A 110 -9.88 7.03 -5.50
N ILE A 111 -10.46 7.18 -4.30
CA ILE A 111 -10.76 6.06 -3.41
C ILE A 111 -11.76 5.11 -4.08
N SER A 112 -12.83 5.65 -4.67
CA SER A 112 -13.84 4.86 -5.40
C SER A 112 -13.23 4.10 -6.59
N ALA A 113 -12.25 4.68 -7.29
CA ALA A 113 -11.56 3.97 -8.38
C ALA A 113 -10.86 2.71 -7.88
N VAL A 114 -10.23 2.74 -6.70
CA VAL A 114 -9.63 1.52 -6.10
C VAL A 114 -10.72 0.54 -5.66
N GLU A 115 -11.84 1.05 -5.13
CA GLU A 115 -12.96 0.21 -4.70
C GLU A 115 -13.65 -0.52 -5.86
N ASP A 116 -13.51 -0.01 -7.08
CA ASP A 116 -14.05 -0.63 -8.29
C ASP A 116 -13.11 -1.69 -8.88
N MET A 117 -11.85 -1.79 -8.44
CA MET A 117 -10.90 -2.80 -8.90
C MET A 117 -11.32 -4.20 -8.41
N ARG A 118 -11.53 -5.14 -9.34
CA ARG A 118 -11.97 -6.51 -9.06
C ARG A 118 -10.99 -7.57 -9.52
N SER A 119 -10.33 -7.34 -10.64
CA SER A 119 -9.44 -8.31 -11.29
C SER A 119 -7.97 -7.93 -11.12
N THR A 120 -7.09 -8.90 -11.31
CA THR A 120 -5.63 -8.67 -11.34
C THR A 120 -5.25 -7.60 -12.37
N GLN A 121 -5.98 -7.51 -13.48
CA GLN A 121 -5.74 -6.51 -14.51
C GLN A 121 -6.04 -5.10 -14.00
N ASP A 122 -7.12 -4.92 -13.24
CA ASP A 122 -7.47 -3.63 -12.64
C ASP A 122 -6.41 -3.18 -11.64
N TRP A 123 -5.95 -4.10 -10.79
CA TRP A 123 -4.96 -3.84 -9.75
C TRP A 123 -3.57 -3.45 -10.29
N LYS A 124 -3.25 -3.71 -11.57
CA LYS A 124 -2.05 -3.14 -12.21
C LYS A 124 -2.05 -1.61 -12.18
N ASN A 125 -3.23 -0.99 -12.14
CA ASN A 125 -3.40 0.44 -12.09
C ASN A 125 -3.27 1.04 -10.67
N PHE A 126 -3.20 0.21 -9.62
CA PHE A 126 -3.14 0.66 -8.23
C PHE A 126 -1.91 1.52 -7.93
N VAL A 127 -0.72 1.01 -8.26
CA VAL A 127 0.55 1.72 -8.01
C VAL A 127 0.63 3.03 -8.81
N PRO A 128 0.37 3.07 -10.13
CA PRO A 128 0.29 4.32 -10.89
C PRO A 128 -0.72 5.33 -10.32
N LEU A 129 -1.87 4.86 -9.85
CA LEU A 129 -2.91 5.69 -9.25
C LEU A 129 -2.42 6.36 -7.96
N LEU A 130 -1.73 5.62 -7.10
CA LEU A 130 -1.14 6.17 -5.87
C LEU A 130 -0.03 7.17 -6.16
N ILE A 131 0.85 6.88 -7.13
CA ILE A 131 1.93 7.78 -7.54
C ILE A 131 1.35 9.12 -8.01
N GLY A 132 0.38 9.09 -8.92
CA GLY A 132 -0.29 10.29 -9.41
C GLY A 132 -1.02 11.06 -8.30
N SER A 133 -1.65 10.34 -7.39
CA SER A 133 -2.38 10.91 -6.26
C SER A 133 -1.45 11.63 -5.28
N LEU A 134 -0.31 11.02 -4.92
CA LEU A 134 0.67 11.66 -4.05
C LEU A 134 1.28 12.89 -4.71
N HIS A 135 1.60 12.81 -6.00
CA HIS A 135 2.09 13.95 -6.77
C HIS A 135 1.04 15.08 -6.83
N SER A 136 -0.24 14.74 -6.86
CA SER A 136 -1.37 15.67 -6.74
C SER A 136 -1.65 16.13 -5.30
N LYS A 137 -0.74 15.84 -4.35
CA LYS A 137 -0.82 16.18 -2.92
C LYS A 137 -1.99 15.52 -2.18
N TYR A 138 -2.55 14.43 -2.71
CA TYR A 138 -3.54 13.63 -2.01
C TYR A 138 -2.85 12.64 -1.07
N LYS A 139 -3.04 12.85 0.24
CA LYS A 139 -2.61 11.92 1.28
C LYS A 139 -3.82 11.14 1.77
N PHE A 140 -3.68 9.83 1.84
CA PHE A 140 -4.73 8.94 2.32
C PHE A 140 -4.52 8.59 3.80
N LYS A 141 -5.63 8.37 4.51
CA LYS A 141 -5.58 7.92 5.90
C LYS A 141 -5.29 6.42 5.97
N PRO A 142 -4.76 5.91 7.10
CA PRO A 142 -4.55 4.48 7.31
C PRO A 142 -5.80 3.63 7.06
N ASP A 143 -6.99 4.11 7.41
CA ASP A 143 -8.26 3.41 7.18
C ASP A 143 -8.50 3.10 5.69
N HIS A 144 -8.10 4.02 4.79
CA HIS A 144 -8.20 3.76 3.36
C HIS A 144 -7.20 2.69 2.92
N ALA A 145 -5.97 2.75 3.44
CA ALA A 145 -4.94 1.77 3.15
C ALA A 145 -5.36 0.37 3.66
N GLU A 146 -5.90 0.27 4.88
CA GLU A 146 -6.46 -0.97 5.42
C GLU A 146 -7.59 -1.53 4.53
N LYS A 147 -8.52 -0.67 4.09
CA LYS A 147 -9.60 -1.06 3.18
C LYS A 147 -9.06 -1.60 1.85
N TRP A 148 -8.03 -0.98 1.30
CA TRP A 148 -7.39 -1.43 0.05
C TRP A 148 -6.69 -2.77 0.23
N VAL A 149 -5.99 -3.00 1.33
CA VAL A 149 -5.41 -4.31 1.66
C VAL A 149 -6.49 -5.39 1.72
N ARG A 150 -7.62 -5.10 2.37
CA ARG A 150 -8.76 -6.01 2.44
C ARG A 150 -9.35 -6.33 1.07
N LEU A 151 -9.47 -5.32 0.18
CA LEU A 151 -9.96 -5.51 -1.18
C LEU A 151 -8.96 -6.33 -2.02
N ALA A 152 -7.67 -6.04 -1.89
CA ALA A 152 -6.60 -6.80 -2.54
C ALA A 152 -6.58 -8.27 -2.09
N GLY A 153 -6.80 -8.52 -0.79
CA GLY A 153 -6.94 -9.89 -0.26
C GLY A 153 -8.12 -10.66 -0.87
N LYS A 154 -9.26 -9.98 -1.05
CA LYS A 154 -10.45 -10.59 -1.70
C LYS A 154 -10.22 -10.93 -3.18
N SER A 155 -9.40 -10.15 -3.88
CA SER A 155 -9.12 -10.30 -5.31
C SER A 155 -7.82 -11.10 -5.58
N ASP A 156 -7.19 -11.65 -4.54
CA ASP A 156 -5.88 -12.33 -4.60
C ASP A 156 -4.77 -11.48 -5.26
N THR A 157 -4.74 -10.20 -4.95
CA THR A 157 -3.86 -9.20 -5.57
C THR A 157 -2.93 -8.50 -4.58
N LEU A 158 -2.65 -9.12 -3.43
CA LEU A 158 -1.73 -8.63 -2.40
C LEU A 158 -0.33 -8.26 -2.92
N PRO A 159 0.22 -8.87 -3.98
CA PRO A 159 1.49 -8.42 -4.56
C PRO A 159 1.53 -6.95 -4.95
N PHE A 160 0.41 -6.35 -5.40
CA PHE A 160 0.35 -4.93 -5.75
C PHE A 160 0.41 -4.02 -4.50
N ILE A 161 -0.04 -4.51 -3.36
CA ILE A 161 0.13 -3.83 -2.06
C ILE A 161 1.62 -3.78 -1.68
N LEU A 162 2.33 -4.91 -1.82
CA LEU A 162 3.77 -4.97 -1.59
C LEU A 162 4.54 -4.07 -2.57
N GLU A 163 4.13 -4.04 -3.83
CA GLU A 163 4.76 -3.17 -4.83
C GLU A 163 4.55 -1.68 -4.51
N ALA A 164 3.36 -1.31 -4.02
CA ALA A 164 3.12 0.03 -3.53
C ALA A 164 3.99 0.36 -2.31
N ALA A 165 4.14 -0.58 -1.37
CA ALA A 165 4.98 -0.44 -0.19
C ALA A 165 6.47 -0.32 -0.52
N LYS A 166 6.99 -1.06 -1.51
CA LYS A 166 8.39 -0.91 -1.99
C LYS A 166 8.70 0.50 -2.50
N GLN A 167 7.69 1.23 -2.93
CA GLN A 167 7.82 2.57 -3.50
C GLN A 167 7.16 3.63 -2.61
N THR A 168 7.25 3.51 -1.29
CA THR A 168 6.58 4.39 -0.30
C THR A 168 6.81 5.86 -0.58
N SER A 169 8.02 6.28 -0.94
CA SER A 169 8.35 7.67 -1.27
C SER A 169 7.55 8.22 -2.46
N LYS A 170 7.09 7.34 -3.37
CA LYS A 170 6.30 7.71 -4.56
C LYS A 170 4.80 7.46 -4.37
N THR A 171 4.42 6.46 -3.60
CA THR A 171 3.02 6.03 -3.42
C THR A 171 2.38 6.58 -2.17
N GLY A 172 3.19 6.87 -1.15
CA GLY A 172 2.73 7.21 0.20
C GLY A 172 2.12 6.03 0.96
N PHE A 173 2.21 4.81 0.42
CA PHE A 173 1.72 3.60 1.10
C PHE A 173 2.78 3.06 2.05
N SER A 174 2.41 2.77 3.31
CA SER A 174 3.33 2.26 4.32
C SER A 174 2.67 1.23 5.24
N PHE A 175 3.49 0.33 5.80
CA PHE A 175 3.13 -0.58 6.88
C PHE A 175 3.42 -0.01 8.28
N ALA A 176 3.84 1.24 8.41
CA ALA A 176 4.08 1.88 9.71
C ALA A 176 2.83 1.92 10.60
N ASP A 177 1.65 1.93 9.99
CA ASP A 177 0.38 1.84 10.72
C ASP A 177 0.06 0.39 11.06
N ARG A 178 -0.16 0.14 12.36
CA ARG A 178 -0.45 -1.19 12.91
C ARG A 178 -1.68 -1.84 12.28
N ALA A 179 -2.75 -1.07 12.00
CA ALA A 179 -3.98 -1.63 11.45
C ALA A 179 -3.80 -2.09 9.98
N VAL A 180 -2.99 -1.36 9.20
CA VAL A 180 -2.66 -1.74 7.82
C VAL A 180 -1.86 -3.05 7.79
N ALA A 181 -0.84 -3.15 8.65
CA ALA A 181 -0.02 -4.34 8.76
C ALA A 181 -0.81 -5.55 9.30
N ALA A 182 -1.68 -5.34 10.30
CA ALA A 182 -2.54 -6.39 10.85
C ALA A 182 -3.51 -6.92 9.78
N ARG A 183 -4.10 -6.03 8.97
CA ARG A 183 -4.96 -6.44 7.87
C ARG A 183 -4.20 -7.23 6.82
N PHE A 184 -2.99 -6.81 6.46
CA PHE A 184 -2.16 -7.53 5.51
C PHE A 184 -1.80 -8.93 6.01
N ALA A 185 -1.39 -9.04 7.27
CA ALA A 185 -1.12 -10.33 7.90
C ALA A 185 -2.36 -11.24 7.91
N PHE A 186 -3.50 -10.70 8.25
CA PHE A 186 -4.75 -11.45 8.29
C PHE A 186 -5.22 -11.94 6.91
N GLU A 187 -5.04 -11.15 5.85
CA GLU A 187 -5.39 -11.60 4.50
C GLU A 187 -4.45 -12.70 3.99
N LEU A 188 -3.16 -12.68 4.36
CA LEU A 188 -2.23 -13.78 4.07
C LEU A 188 -2.58 -15.06 4.83
N HIS A 189 -2.93 -14.94 6.12
CA HIS A 189 -3.45 -16.05 6.92
C HIS A 189 -4.69 -16.68 6.26
N ARG A 190 -5.67 -15.85 5.88
CA ARG A 190 -6.89 -16.33 5.22
C ARG A 190 -6.60 -17.06 3.91
N LYS A 191 -5.67 -16.55 3.11
CA LYS A 191 -5.24 -17.19 1.87
C LYS A 191 -4.64 -18.57 2.14
N ALA A 192 -3.72 -18.68 3.11
CA ALA A 192 -3.13 -19.96 3.49
C ALA A 192 -4.18 -20.93 4.08
N LYS A 193 -5.07 -20.43 4.95
CA LYS A 193 -6.14 -21.21 5.56
C LYS A 193 -7.14 -21.74 4.52
N SER A 194 -7.51 -20.93 3.53
CA SER A 194 -8.42 -21.37 2.45
C SER A 194 -7.82 -22.46 1.56
N ALA A 195 -6.49 -22.56 1.51
CA ALA A 195 -5.76 -23.64 0.84
C ALA A 195 -5.40 -24.82 1.78
N GLY A 196 -6.00 -24.90 2.97
CA GLY A 196 -5.71 -25.97 3.93
C GLY A 196 -4.32 -25.93 4.55
N PHE A 197 -3.60 -24.81 4.44
CA PHE A 197 -2.19 -24.65 4.83
C PHE A 197 -1.21 -25.55 4.05
N GLU A 198 -1.50 -25.83 2.78
CA GLU A 198 -0.69 -26.67 1.91
C GLU A 198 -0.36 -26.00 0.57
N GLY A 199 0.68 -26.49 -0.09
CA GLY A 199 1.03 -26.18 -1.48
C GLY A 199 1.49 -24.75 -1.75
N ASP A 200 1.31 -24.33 -3.02
CA ASP A 200 1.82 -23.05 -3.54
C ASP A 200 1.25 -21.81 -2.84
N ALA A 201 0.03 -21.90 -2.31
CA ALA A 201 -0.59 -20.79 -1.59
C ALA A 201 0.15 -20.44 -0.31
N VAL A 202 0.64 -21.45 0.43
CA VAL A 202 1.49 -21.27 1.62
C VAL A 202 2.84 -20.69 1.23
N ALA A 203 3.49 -21.27 0.21
CA ALA A 203 4.78 -20.80 -0.28
C ALA A 203 4.71 -19.32 -0.73
N ALA A 204 3.66 -18.94 -1.45
CA ALA A 204 3.42 -17.57 -1.87
C ALA A 204 3.15 -16.64 -0.68
N SER A 205 2.29 -17.06 0.26
CA SER A 205 1.95 -16.26 1.45
C SER A 205 3.18 -16.05 2.33
N LEU A 206 4.00 -17.08 2.56
CA LEU A 206 5.24 -16.98 3.31
C LEU A 206 6.22 -16.00 2.65
N ARG A 207 6.41 -16.10 1.34
CA ARG A 207 7.27 -15.18 0.59
C ARG A 207 6.78 -13.73 0.71
N TYR A 208 5.48 -13.49 0.66
CA TYR A 208 4.92 -12.14 0.82
C TYR A 208 5.04 -11.63 2.27
N ALA A 209 4.87 -12.50 3.26
CA ALA A 209 5.07 -12.15 4.66
C ALA A 209 6.55 -11.80 4.96
N GLU A 210 7.50 -12.57 4.42
CA GLU A 210 8.93 -12.30 4.55
C GLU A 210 9.32 -11.00 3.84
N GLN A 211 8.78 -10.72 2.65
CA GLN A 211 8.99 -9.44 1.96
C GLN A 211 8.44 -8.25 2.77
N ALA A 212 7.25 -8.39 3.34
CA ALA A 212 6.69 -7.35 4.20
C ALA A 212 7.56 -7.15 5.46
N ALA A 213 8.07 -8.23 6.08
CA ALA A 213 8.99 -8.16 7.21
C ALA A 213 10.27 -7.39 6.85
N GLN A 214 10.84 -7.63 5.67
CA GLN A 214 12.01 -6.90 5.17
C GLN A 214 11.71 -5.41 4.95
N LEU A 215 10.55 -5.08 4.36
CA LEU A 215 10.12 -3.69 4.18
C LEU A 215 9.96 -2.97 5.53
N MET A 216 9.44 -3.65 6.56
CA MET A 216 9.27 -3.10 7.90
C MET A 216 10.60 -2.82 8.62
N GLU A 217 11.76 -3.18 8.03
CA GLU A 217 13.08 -2.73 8.50
C GLU A 217 13.43 -1.32 7.98
N TRP A 218 12.73 -0.81 6.96
CA TRP A 218 13.01 0.50 6.39
C TRP A 218 12.35 1.61 7.23
N PRO A 219 13.00 2.77 7.36
CA PRO A 219 12.47 3.87 8.17
C PRO A 219 11.05 4.31 7.82
N GLU A 220 10.68 4.22 6.54
CA GLU A 220 9.37 4.60 6.04
C GLU A 220 8.24 3.68 6.53
N HIS A 221 8.57 2.48 7.00
CA HIS A 221 7.64 1.46 7.47
C HIS A 221 7.70 1.23 8.98
N THR A 222 8.62 1.87 9.68
CA THR A 222 8.74 1.75 11.15
C THR A 222 7.84 2.77 11.85
N ASN A 223 7.36 2.42 13.04
CA ASN A 223 6.72 3.36 13.95
C ASN A 223 7.72 3.78 15.03
N ASN A 224 7.75 5.06 15.38
CA ASN A 224 8.60 5.56 16.46
C ASN A 224 8.19 5.00 17.83
N ASP A 225 6.91 4.69 18.00
CA ASP A 225 6.40 3.99 19.18
C ASP A 225 6.60 2.48 19.00
N VAL A 226 7.52 1.91 19.77
CA VAL A 226 7.86 0.48 19.76
C VAL A 226 6.63 -0.40 20.03
N THR A 227 5.67 0.11 20.81
CA THR A 227 4.43 -0.62 21.14
C THR A 227 3.45 -0.67 19.96
N GLN A 228 3.62 0.19 18.96
CA GLN A 228 2.82 0.25 17.74
C GLN A 228 3.58 -0.24 16.51
N ASP A 229 4.87 -0.53 16.63
CA ASP A 229 5.69 -1.01 15.53
C ASP A 229 5.22 -2.40 15.06
N ALA A 230 4.68 -2.45 13.86
CA ALA A 230 4.02 -3.61 13.29
C ALA A 230 4.92 -4.87 13.24
N LYS A 231 6.21 -4.70 12.96
CA LYS A 231 7.21 -5.76 12.91
C LYS A 231 7.35 -6.52 14.24
N ARG A 232 7.15 -5.82 15.37
CA ARG A 232 7.28 -6.38 16.72
C ARG A 232 5.96 -6.93 17.26
N GLN A 233 4.86 -6.68 16.58
CA GLN A 233 3.54 -7.11 17.03
C GLN A 233 3.40 -8.64 16.97
N PRO A 234 2.84 -9.26 18.02
CA PRO A 234 2.62 -10.70 18.06
C PRO A 234 1.84 -11.25 16.89
N PHE A 235 0.86 -10.52 16.33
CA PHE A 235 0.10 -10.96 15.16
C PHE A 235 1.00 -11.17 13.93
N PHE A 236 2.01 -10.30 13.73
CA PHE A 236 2.87 -10.41 12.56
C PHE A 236 3.93 -11.52 12.74
N VAL A 237 4.48 -11.65 13.94
CA VAL A 237 5.38 -12.75 14.28
C VAL A 237 4.63 -14.10 14.22
N ALA A 238 3.36 -14.14 14.64
CA ALA A 238 2.50 -15.32 14.54
C ALA A 238 2.24 -15.73 13.08
N LEU A 239 2.03 -14.77 12.17
CA LEU A 239 1.92 -15.05 10.74
C LEU A 239 3.18 -15.76 10.21
N LEU A 240 4.36 -15.22 10.52
CA LEU A 240 5.64 -15.84 10.11
C LEU A 240 5.80 -17.23 10.72
N THR A 241 5.42 -17.40 11.98
CA THR A 241 5.41 -18.70 12.68
C THR A 241 4.49 -19.69 11.98
N GLU A 242 3.25 -19.28 11.72
CA GLU A 242 2.21 -20.11 11.10
C GLU A 242 2.64 -20.60 9.71
N LEU A 243 3.05 -19.66 8.85
CA LEU A 243 3.40 -19.99 7.46
C LEU A 243 4.69 -20.80 7.36
N SER A 244 5.66 -20.52 8.23
CA SER A 244 6.89 -21.35 8.30
C SER A 244 6.59 -22.75 8.82
N ALA A 245 5.71 -22.88 9.82
CA ALA A 245 5.28 -24.17 10.34
C ALA A 245 4.46 -24.94 9.31
N ALA A 246 3.55 -24.28 8.61
CA ALA A 246 2.76 -24.88 7.52
C ALA A 246 3.68 -25.45 6.44
N ARG A 247 4.69 -24.68 6.00
CA ARG A 247 5.69 -25.14 5.03
C ARG A 247 6.47 -26.34 5.56
N ALA A 248 6.91 -26.31 6.83
CA ALA A 248 7.65 -27.41 7.43
C ALA A 248 6.82 -28.71 7.52
N ILE A 249 5.53 -28.59 7.78
CA ILE A 249 4.59 -29.73 7.83
C ILE A 249 4.35 -30.30 6.43
N ASP A 250 4.09 -29.42 5.45
CA ASP A 250 3.76 -29.81 4.08
C ASP A 250 4.96 -30.38 3.31
N GLN A 251 6.16 -29.76 3.44
CA GLN A 251 7.31 -30.04 2.57
C GLN A 251 8.48 -30.76 3.25
N ALA A 252 8.53 -30.82 4.59
CA ALA A 252 9.68 -31.28 5.33
C ALA A 252 9.33 -32.28 6.46
N GLU A 253 8.22 -33.01 6.36
CA GLU A 253 7.79 -34.01 7.37
C GLU A 253 7.81 -33.46 8.81
N SER A 254 7.36 -32.22 8.97
CA SER A 254 7.38 -31.46 10.23
C SER A 254 8.78 -31.20 10.80
N GLN A 255 9.81 -31.19 9.97
CA GLN A 255 11.17 -30.79 10.38
C GLN A 255 11.40 -29.30 10.12
N ASP A 256 11.96 -28.60 11.10
CA ASP A 256 12.34 -27.19 10.99
C ASP A 256 13.77 -27.09 10.43
N VAL A 257 13.89 -27.28 9.12
CA VAL A 257 15.18 -27.40 8.42
C VAL A 257 16.02 -26.12 8.55
N ASP A 258 15.36 -24.96 8.51
CA ASP A 258 16.04 -23.65 8.58
C ASP A 258 15.97 -23.00 9.98
N GLY A 259 15.42 -23.69 10.98
CA GLY A 259 15.29 -23.21 12.36
C GLY A 259 14.35 -22.02 12.54
N LYS A 260 13.62 -21.62 11.50
CA LYS A 260 12.76 -20.45 11.52
C LYS A 260 11.56 -20.64 12.45
N VAL A 261 10.94 -21.83 12.46
CA VAL A 261 9.76 -22.09 13.27
C VAL A 261 10.08 -21.92 14.75
N LEU A 262 11.17 -22.53 15.21
CA LEU A 262 11.62 -22.40 16.59
C LEU A 262 11.94 -20.93 16.94
N SER A 263 12.70 -20.26 16.08
CA SER A 263 13.10 -18.87 16.29
C SER A 263 11.88 -17.92 16.34
N TYR A 264 10.94 -18.06 15.40
CA TYR A 264 9.72 -17.22 15.39
C TYR A 264 8.80 -17.53 16.58
N THR A 265 8.69 -18.79 16.99
CA THR A 265 7.92 -19.18 18.17
C THR A 265 8.47 -18.54 19.44
N GLN A 266 9.79 -18.57 19.61
CA GLN A 266 10.45 -17.92 20.75
C GLN A 266 10.25 -16.39 20.73
N LYS A 267 10.36 -15.76 19.56
CA LYS A 267 10.10 -14.33 19.39
C LYS A 267 8.62 -14.00 19.70
N LEU A 268 7.69 -14.82 19.25
CA LEU A 268 6.26 -14.62 19.50
C LEU A 268 5.96 -14.63 21.02
N LEU A 269 6.52 -15.59 21.73
CA LEU A 269 6.36 -15.64 23.19
C LEU A 269 7.08 -14.48 23.90
N GLY A 270 8.24 -14.05 23.40
CA GLY A 270 9.00 -12.91 23.95
C GLY A 270 8.35 -11.55 23.70
N THR A 271 7.51 -11.42 22.67
CA THR A 271 6.78 -10.17 22.35
C THR A 271 5.32 -10.20 22.83
N TRP A 272 4.95 -11.19 23.63
CA TRP A 272 3.55 -11.47 24.02
C TRP A 272 2.81 -10.25 24.59
N ASP A 273 3.46 -9.47 25.43
CA ASP A 273 2.83 -8.34 26.12
C ASP A 273 2.44 -7.21 25.15
N LEU A 274 3.07 -7.16 23.97
CA LEU A 274 2.70 -6.21 22.90
C LEU A 274 1.37 -6.56 22.22
N ALA A 275 0.81 -7.76 22.43
CA ALA A 275 -0.51 -8.13 21.89
C ALA A 275 -1.63 -7.29 22.52
N GLN A 276 -1.45 -6.83 23.76
CA GLN A 276 -2.44 -6.04 24.48
C GLN A 276 -3.84 -6.67 24.38
N LEU A 277 -3.94 -7.96 24.71
CA LEU A 277 -5.16 -8.77 24.54
C LEU A 277 -6.35 -8.26 25.38
N ASP A 278 -6.07 -7.57 26.45
CA ASP A 278 -7.06 -6.98 27.36
C ASP A 278 -7.33 -5.50 27.06
N ARG A 279 -6.86 -4.98 25.90
CA ARG A 279 -7.10 -3.58 25.54
C ARG A 279 -8.60 -3.30 25.47
N PRO A 280 -9.07 -2.15 25.97
CA PRO A 280 -10.47 -1.77 25.87
C PRO A 280 -10.82 -1.56 24.39
N THR A 281 -12.01 -2.00 23.99
CA THR A 281 -12.56 -1.78 22.65
C THR A 281 -13.84 -0.94 22.78
N GLU A 282 -13.90 0.19 22.07
CA GLU A 282 -15.03 1.12 22.15
C GLU A 282 -16.18 0.69 21.20
N SER A 283 -15.88 -0.15 20.23
CA SER A 283 -16.83 -0.57 19.22
C SER A 283 -16.66 -2.04 18.85
N TRP A 284 -17.76 -2.65 18.35
CA TRP A 284 -17.68 -4.02 17.80
C TRP A 284 -16.65 -4.14 16.66
N TYR A 285 -16.44 -3.10 15.89
CA TYR A 285 -15.43 -3.07 14.83
C TYR A 285 -14.01 -3.29 15.37
N GLU A 286 -13.68 -2.66 16.49
CA GLU A 286 -12.38 -2.85 17.16
C GLU A 286 -12.28 -4.22 17.80
N THR A 287 -13.38 -4.70 18.41
CA THR A 287 -13.44 -6.06 18.96
C THR A 287 -13.22 -7.10 17.86
N ASP A 288 -13.86 -6.94 16.70
CA ASP A 288 -13.67 -7.84 15.55
C ASP A 288 -12.23 -7.84 15.03
N LYS A 289 -11.55 -6.69 15.02
CA LYS A 289 -10.11 -6.61 14.70
C LYS A 289 -9.26 -7.34 15.73
N LEU A 290 -9.56 -7.19 17.02
CA LEU A 290 -8.87 -7.94 18.07
C LEU A 290 -9.06 -9.44 17.88
N LEU A 291 -10.26 -9.89 17.54
CA LEU A 291 -10.54 -11.31 17.28
C LEU A 291 -9.77 -11.85 16.08
N GLN A 292 -9.58 -11.06 15.04
CA GLN A 292 -8.73 -11.42 13.89
C GLN A 292 -7.27 -11.62 14.31
N GLU A 293 -6.74 -10.77 15.17
CA GLU A 293 -5.38 -10.92 15.71
C GLU A 293 -5.29 -12.15 16.61
N VAL A 294 -6.27 -12.38 17.49
CA VAL A 294 -6.35 -13.54 18.38
C VAL A 294 -6.37 -14.84 17.55
N ALA A 295 -7.18 -14.90 16.50
CA ALA A 295 -7.27 -16.07 15.62
C ALA A 295 -5.93 -16.39 14.96
N LEU A 296 -5.26 -15.36 14.43
CA LEU A 296 -3.96 -15.51 13.78
C LEU A 296 -2.88 -15.98 14.77
N ILE A 297 -2.81 -15.38 15.97
CA ILE A 297 -1.84 -15.79 16.99
C ILE A 297 -2.11 -17.22 17.46
N TYR A 298 -3.38 -17.57 17.66
CA TYR A 298 -3.77 -18.93 18.03
C TYR A 298 -3.37 -19.96 16.98
N SER A 299 -3.66 -19.67 15.71
CA SER A 299 -3.31 -20.55 14.58
C SER A 299 -1.79 -20.73 14.47
N GLY A 300 -1.02 -19.63 14.58
CA GLY A 300 0.44 -19.68 14.57
C GLY A 300 1.03 -20.60 15.65
N LEU A 301 0.54 -20.46 16.90
CA LEU A 301 0.99 -21.32 18.01
C LEU A 301 0.57 -22.78 17.82
N ARG A 302 -0.66 -23.02 17.34
CA ARG A 302 -1.14 -24.40 17.06
C ARG A 302 -0.35 -25.08 15.96
N MET A 303 0.00 -24.35 14.90
CA MET A 303 0.83 -24.89 13.83
C MET A 303 2.27 -25.16 14.29
N ALA A 304 2.85 -24.25 15.08
CA ALA A 304 4.18 -24.44 15.64
C ALA A 304 4.30 -25.70 16.49
N GLN A 305 3.28 -26.03 17.31
CA GLN A 305 3.29 -27.27 18.14
C GLN A 305 3.39 -28.56 17.33
N LYS A 306 3.00 -28.57 16.06
CA LYS A 306 3.09 -29.75 15.18
C LYS A 306 4.49 -29.97 14.62
N VAL A 307 5.39 -28.99 14.77
CA VAL A 307 6.76 -29.07 14.26
C VAL A 307 7.69 -29.67 15.30
N LYS A 308 8.54 -30.61 14.89
CA LYS A 308 9.36 -31.44 15.80
C LYS A 308 10.29 -30.61 16.71
N SER A 309 10.90 -29.54 16.18
CA SER A 309 11.81 -28.67 16.96
C SER A 309 11.11 -27.97 18.13
N VAL A 310 9.82 -27.64 17.98
CA VAL A 310 8.98 -27.04 19.02
C VAL A 310 8.42 -28.12 19.94
N ALA A 311 7.87 -29.21 19.38
CA ALA A 311 7.23 -30.28 20.13
C ALA A 311 8.16 -31.01 21.11
N GLN A 312 9.45 -31.08 20.79
CA GLN A 312 10.47 -31.69 21.65
C GLN A 312 10.90 -30.81 22.83
N ASN A 313 10.62 -29.50 22.78
CA ASN A 313 10.96 -28.56 23.85
C ASN A 313 9.80 -28.45 24.85
N LYS A 314 9.87 -29.20 25.94
CA LYS A 314 8.81 -29.30 26.95
C LYS A 314 8.43 -27.94 27.56
N ASP A 315 9.40 -27.08 27.86
CA ASP A 315 9.15 -25.76 28.46
C ASP A 315 8.45 -24.83 27.46
N LEU A 316 8.85 -24.90 26.20
CA LEU A 316 8.23 -24.13 25.14
C LEU A 316 6.77 -24.58 24.92
N VAL A 317 6.54 -25.88 24.88
CA VAL A 317 5.17 -26.46 24.75
C VAL A 317 4.28 -26.03 25.92
N LYS A 318 4.78 -26.09 27.15
CA LYS A 318 4.03 -25.63 28.33
C LYS A 318 3.66 -24.14 28.24
N SER A 319 4.62 -23.33 27.82
CA SER A 319 4.38 -21.88 27.60
C SER A 319 3.35 -21.64 26.50
N ILE A 320 3.41 -22.34 25.40
CA ILE A 320 2.43 -22.25 24.30
C ILE A 320 1.04 -22.63 24.79
N GLU A 321 0.89 -23.75 25.53
CA GLU A 321 -0.39 -24.17 26.05
C GLU A 321 -1.02 -23.15 27.00
N GLN A 322 -0.21 -22.52 27.85
CA GLN A 322 -0.69 -21.43 28.71
C GLN A 322 -1.24 -20.25 27.87
N ARG A 323 -0.52 -19.85 26.81
CA ARG A 323 -0.93 -18.76 25.92
C ARG A 323 -2.17 -19.11 25.09
N LEU A 324 -2.29 -20.35 24.63
CA LEU A 324 -3.49 -20.84 23.93
C LEU A 324 -4.73 -20.78 24.83
N ARG A 325 -4.60 -21.11 26.14
CA ARG A 325 -5.71 -20.96 27.10
C ARG A 325 -6.11 -19.50 27.28
N GLN A 326 -5.14 -18.59 27.38
CA GLN A 326 -5.42 -17.15 27.46
C GLN A 326 -6.17 -16.65 26.22
N LEU A 327 -5.74 -17.04 25.01
CA LEU A 327 -6.42 -16.66 23.77
C LEU A 327 -7.86 -17.20 23.70
N LYS A 328 -8.10 -18.43 24.15
CA LYS A 328 -9.45 -18.98 24.26
C LYS A 328 -10.34 -18.17 25.21
N THR A 329 -9.83 -17.78 26.35
CA THR A 329 -10.58 -16.95 27.32
C THR A 329 -10.93 -15.59 26.72
N VAL A 330 -9.99 -14.94 26.01
CA VAL A 330 -10.26 -13.67 25.32
C VAL A 330 -11.30 -13.84 24.23
N ALA A 331 -11.17 -14.90 23.40
CA ALA A 331 -12.11 -15.21 22.34
C ALA A 331 -13.53 -15.45 22.86
N ALA A 332 -13.66 -16.24 23.94
CA ALA A 332 -14.96 -16.55 24.56
C ALA A 332 -15.62 -15.28 25.11
N ARG A 333 -14.89 -14.47 25.89
CA ARG A 333 -15.39 -13.19 26.42
C ARG A 333 -15.89 -12.27 25.32
N ALA A 334 -15.11 -12.13 24.24
CA ALA A 334 -15.49 -11.27 23.13
C ALA A 334 -16.69 -11.83 22.34
N ALA A 335 -16.79 -13.16 22.17
CA ALA A 335 -17.95 -13.78 21.53
C ALA A 335 -19.25 -13.57 22.34
N GLU A 336 -19.18 -13.62 23.67
CA GLU A 336 -20.32 -13.35 24.55
C GLU A 336 -20.84 -11.91 24.42
N THR A 337 -19.95 -10.94 24.24
CA THR A 337 -20.29 -9.52 24.09
C THR A 337 -20.76 -9.15 22.68
N ALA A 338 -20.80 -10.11 21.75
CA ALA A 338 -21.23 -9.87 20.37
C ALA A 338 -22.70 -9.41 20.30
N PRO A 339 -23.01 -8.32 19.57
CA PRO A 339 -24.39 -7.92 19.30
C PRO A 339 -25.16 -9.03 18.59
N GLU A 340 -26.45 -9.19 18.87
CA GLU A 340 -27.31 -10.24 18.27
C GLU A 340 -27.23 -10.23 16.73
N SER A 341 -27.27 -9.05 16.11
CA SER A 341 -27.13 -8.92 14.66
C SER A 341 -25.81 -9.48 14.10
N ARG A 342 -24.77 -9.58 14.95
CA ARG A 342 -23.47 -10.16 14.60
C ARG A 342 -23.37 -11.62 14.94
N LYS A 343 -24.22 -12.14 15.81
CA LYS A 343 -24.39 -13.58 16.04
C LYS A 343 -25.13 -14.22 14.86
N GLU A 344 -26.15 -13.53 14.31
CA GLU A 344 -26.86 -13.98 13.10
C GLU A 344 -25.99 -13.92 11.85
N VAL A 345 -25.27 -12.82 11.63
CA VAL A 345 -24.35 -12.61 10.51
C VAL A 345 -22.94 -12.36 11.05
N PRO A 346 -22.17 -13.43 11.30
CA PRO A 346 -20.86 -13.31 11.92
C PRO A 346 -19.88 -12.46 11.11
N THR A 347 -19.18 -11.56 11.80
CA THR A 347 -18.06 -10.79 11.25
C THR A 347 -16.85 -11.70 11.00
N LEU A 348 -15.83 -11.18 10.31
CA LEU A 348 -14.65 -11.99 9.95
C LEU A 348 -13.94 -12.56 11.18
N GLY A 349 -13.68 -11.72 12.20
CA GLY A 349 -13.03 -12.15 13.43
C GLY A 349 -13.86 -13.18 14.18
N LEU A 350 -15.18 -12.94 14.29
CA LEU A 350 -16.08 -13.88 14.98
C LEU A 350 -16.12 -15.25 14.29
N ARG A 351 -16.12 -15.29 12.95
CA ARG A 351 -16.03 -16.56 12.19
C ARG A 351 -14.72 -17.30 12.42
N GLU A 352 -13.61 -16.57 12.46
CA GLU A 352 -12.30 -17.20 12.64
C GLU A 352 -12.15 -17.82 14.03
N ILE A 353 -12.69 -17.19 15.08
CA ILE A 353 -12.61 -17.73 16.44
C ILE A 353 -13.57 -18.89 16.69
N GLN A 354 -14.62 -19.08 15.89
CA GLN A 354 -15.52 -20.24 16.03
C GLN A 354 -14.76 -21.57 15.95
N SER A 355 -13.65 -21.61 15.21
CA SER A 355 -12.79 -22.80 15.15
C SER A 355 -11.85 -22.95 16.37
N ILE A 356 -11.84 -21.98 17.27
CA ILE A 356 -11.00 -21.91 18.48
C ILE A 356 -11.81 -22.32 19.72
N LEU A 357 -13.07 -21.89 19.75
CA LEU A 357 -14.02 -22.16 20.85
C LEU A 357 -14.54 -23.60 20.78
#